data_a58e199fc04689818258a98bb33a27a7
#
_entry.id   a58e199fc04689818258a98bb33a27a7
#
_cell.length_a   1.000
_cell.length_b   1.000
_cell.length_c   1.000
_cell.angle_alpha   90.00
_cell.angle_beta   90.00
_cell.angle_gamma   90.00
#
_symmetry.space_group_name_H-M   'P 1'
#
loop_
_entity.id
_entity.type
_entity.pdbx_description
1 polymer ?
#
loop_
_entity_poly.entity_id
_entity_poly.type
_entity_poly.pdbx_seq_one_letter_code
_entity_poly.pdbx_strand_id
1 'polypeptide(L)'
;MTDSLTDLYELKDNSLKARSITMARHIQLVFFSAAWALLLWAQCVSTLRFTRGDFPDGFAFGAATSAYQYEGAAAEGGRSPSIWDTFTHSERNTDGGTGDIASDGYHKYKQDVKLMSDIGLEAYRFTISWSRLIPGGRGAVNPKGLQFYNNLMDDLVKEGIKINAVLYHMDLPQILEDEYGGWISPKIIEDFTAYANVCFHEFGDRVAHWTTMLQPNALAQGAYDIGELPPNHCSYPFGSNCAVGNSTTEPYLFIHHSLLAHASTVYLYRRKYKAAQKGIIGLNLYTMWFYPFTDSKIDIEATERAKTFLFGWILHPLVFGDYPETMRKITGSRLPSFSSYESELVTHAFDFIGLNHYTSVYTNNRPNTIEGPLQDLSADLAILFRDTKDAPPSAMLRPGTMVDPHGLELILEYFQEKYGNLTFYIQENGYGGSDGTLNDLERIDYLTKYIAGTLKAIRKGADVRGYNVWSLFDLYELFGGFKSHYGLVAVDFDTDERRRQPRHSAHWYSDFLKNNAAIELEYDFTTKISHAQI
;
A
#
# COMPACT_ATOMS: atom_id res chain seq x y z
N MET A 1 82.36 -30.19 40.18
CA MET A 1 81.04 -30.72 39.88
C MET A 1 79.87 -29.88 40.44
N THR A 2 80.14 -28.75 41.04
CA THR A 2 79.14 -27.82 41.63
C THR A 2 78.72 -26.69 40.69
N ASP A 3 79.55 -26.32 39.71
CA ASP A 3 79.20 -25.19 38.81
C ASP A 3 78.20 -25.52 37.71
N SER A 4 78.04 -26.80 37.29
CA SER A 4 77.17 -27.25 36.23
C SER A 4 75.67 -27.33 36.64
N LEU A 5 75.37 -27.39 37.94
CA LEU A 5 74.00 -27.48 38.46
C LEU A 5 73.37 -26.07 38.62
N THR A 6 74.17 -25.07 38.93
CA THR A 6 73.72 -23.68 39.08
C THR A 6 73.33 -23.08 37.72
N ASP A 7 74.09 -23.34 36.67
CA ASP A 7 73.77 -22.88 35.29
C ASP A 7 72.51 -23.53 34.74
N LEU A 8 72.23 -24.77 35.08
CA LEU A 8 70.99 -25.47 34.69
C LEU A 8 69.76 -24.90 35.40
N TYR A 9 69.90 -24.48 36.66
CA TYR A 9 68.81 -23.84 37.41
C TYR A 9 68.47 -22.44 36.89
N GLU A 10 69.50 -21.61 36.58
CA GLU A 10 69.32 -20.27 35.99
C GLU A 10 68.72 -20.34 34.59
N LEU A 11 69.11 -21.28 33.75
CA LEU A 11 68.49 -21.51 32.43
C LEU A 11 67.03 -21.92 32.49
N LYS A 12 66.68 -22.73 33.50
CA LYS A 12 65.28 -23.19 33.73
C LYS A 12 64.40 -22.06 34.26
N ASP A 13 64.92 -21.23 35.17
CA ASP A 13 64.22 -20.08 35.74
C ASP A 13 63.98 -18.99 34.67
N ASN A 14 64.99 -18.69 33.83
CA ASN A 14 64.85 -17.77 32.69
C ASN A 14 63.87 -18.29 31.63
N SER A 15 63.81 -19.59 31.38
CA SER A 15 62.83 -20.21 30.47
C SER A 15 61.38 -20.13 31.01
N LEU A 16 61.20 -20.30 32.32
CA LEU A 16 59.88 -20.17 32.98
C LEU A 16 59.42 -18.71 33.01
N LYS A 17 60.31 -17.75 33.28
CA LYS A 17 60.02 -16.31 33.22
C LYS A 17 59.68 -15.85 31.78
N ALA A 18 60.42 -16.32 30.77
CA ALA A 18 60.12 -16.06 29.37
C ALA A 18 58.73 -16.61 28.94
N ARG A 19 58.37 -17.85 29.35
CA ARG A 19 57.04 -18.44 29.10
C ARG A 19 55.93 -17.67 29.80
N SER A 20 56.13 -17.22 31.05
CA SER A 20 55.17 -16.44 31.83
C SER A 20 54.94 -15.06 31.16
N ILE A 21 55.99 -14.39 30.68
CA ILE A 21 55.86 -13.09 29.97
C ILE A 21 55.13 -13.26 28.62
N THR A 22 55.43 -14.35 27.90
CA THR A 22 54.75 -14.66 26.62
C THR A 22 53.30 -14.98 26.84
N MET A 23 52.96 -15.73 27.88
CA MET A 23 51.57 -16.07 28.23
C MET A 23 50.78 -14.84 28.69
N ALA A 24 51.38 -13.94 29.47
CA ALA A 24 50.79 -12.68 29.89
C ALA A 24 50.51 -11.73 28.67
N ARG A 25 51.44 -11.69 27.71
CA ARG A 25 51.22 -10.94 26.45
C ARG A 25 50.08 -11.52 25.58
N HIS A 26 49.98 -12.85 25.51
CA HIS A 26 48.89 -13.49 24.79
C HIS A 26 47.52 -13.22 25.47
N ILE A 27 47.46 -13.27 26.78
CA ILE A 27 46.25 -12.96 27.55
C ILE A 27 45.87 -11.48 27.34
N GLN A 28 46.82 -10.55 27.39
CA GLN A 28 46.54 -9.13 27.09
C GLN A 28 46.05 -8.91 25.67
N LEU A 29 46.64 -9.56 24.66
CA LEU A 29 46.21 -9.48 23.27
C LEU A 29 44.79 -10.02 23.09
N VAL A 30 44.42 -11.12 23.74
CA VAL A 30 43.06 -11.67 23.70
C VAL A 30 42.04 -10.74 24.38
N PHE A 31 42.40 -10.15 25.52
CA PHE A 31 41.56 -9.15 26.19
C PHE A 31 41.42 -7.87 25.36
N PHE A 32 42.49 -7.37 24.72
CA PHE A 32 42.41 -6.22 23.82
C PHE A 32 41.56 -6.54 22.59
N SER A 33 41.71 -7.70 21.97
CA SER A 33 40.93 -8.07 20.80
C SER A 33 39.44 -8.29 21.18
N ALA A 34 39.14 -8.86 22.34
CA ALA A 34 37.76 -9.02 22.84
C ALA A 34 37.14 -7.66 23.20
N ALA A 35 37.88 -6.74 23.81
CA ALA A 35 37.43 -5.39 24.11
C ALA A 35 37.18 -4.57 22.84
N TRP A 36 38.05 -4.69 21.82
CA TRP A 36 37.83 -4.08 20.50
C TRP A 36 36.63 -4.70 19.76
N ALA A 37 36.44 -6.00 19.84
CA ALA A 37 35.28 -6.67 19.27
C ALA A 37 33.97 -6.23 19.95
N LEU A 38 33.98 -6.06 21.29
CA LEU A 38 32.83 -5.53 22.04
C LEU A 38 32.57 -4.05 21.73
N LEU A 39 33.61 -3.24 21.55
CA LEU A 39 33.47 -1.84 21.13
C LEU A 39 32.96 -1.71 19.69
N LEU A 40 33.41 -2.56 18.78
CA LEU A 40 32.90 -2.63 17.41
C LEU A 40 31.45 -3.14 17.41
N TRP A 41 31.11 -4.09 18.25
CA TRP A 41 29.74 -4.60 18.38
C TRP A 41 28.81 -3.54 19.00
N ALA A 42 29.27 -2.80 20.01
CA ALA A 42 28.51 -1.68 20.60
C ALA A 42 28.33 -0.50 19.63
N GLN A 43 29.20 -0.34 18.63
CA GLN A 43 29.05 0.67 17.57
C GLN A 43 28.10 0.19 16.43
N CYS A 44 27.79 -1.11 16.36
CA CYS A 44 26.90 -1.67 15.34
C CYS A 44 25.42 -1.61 15.73
N VAL A 45 25.08 -1.37 17.00
CA VAL A 45 23.69 -1.16 17.44
C VAL A 45 23.45 0.33 17.61
N SER A 46 22.81 0.97 16.64
CA SER A 46 22.32 2.33 16.82
C SER A 46 20.84 2.29 17.14
N THR A 47 20.46 2.91 18.22
CA THR A 47 19.06 3.10 18.57
C THR A 47 18.52 4.32 17.82
N LEU A 48 17.57 4.11 16.92
CA LEU A 48 16.81 5.21 16.34
C LEU A 48 15.72 5.61 17.32
N ARG A 49 15.84 6.82 17.89
CA ARG A 49 14.81 7.41 18.73
C ARG A 49 14.13 8.54 17.98
N PHE A 50 12.81 8.54 17.93
CA PHE A 50 12.03 9.60 17.29
C PHE A 50 10.66 9.75 17.95
N THR A 51 10.04 10.89 17.71
CA THR A 51 8.71 11.27 18.21
C THR A 51 7.84 11.76 17.05
N ARG A 52 6.59 12.06 17.29
CA ARG A 52 5.71 12.75 16.34
C ARG A 52 6.31 14.07 15.84
N GLY A 53 7.01 14.79 16.71
CA GLY A 53 7.64 16.09 16.42
C GLY A 53 8.85 16.03 15.47
N ASP A 54 9.39 14.85 15.16
CA ASP A 54 10.48 14.67 14.19
C ASP A 54 10.00 14.73 12.73
N PHE A 55 8.69 14.68 12.50
CA PHE A 55 8.11 14.78 11.16
C PHE A 55 7.88 16.24 10.77
N PRO A 56 7.96 16.57 9.45
CA PRO A 56 7.81 17.94 8.97
C PRO A 56 6.49 18.60 9.40
N ASP A 57 6.51 19.93 9.50
CA ASP A 57 5.30 20.71 9.71
C ASP A 57 4.27 20.41 8.61
N GLY A 58 3.02 20.20 9.01
CA GLY A 58 1.93 19.86 8.09
C GLY A 58 1.85 18.39 7.69
N PHE A 59 2.84 17.54 8.04
CA PHE A 59 2.71 16.09 7.91
C PHE A 59 1.50 15.62 8.73
N ALA A 60 0.68 14.73 8.16
CA ALA A 60 -0.52 14.26 8.83
C ALA A 60 -0.50 12.75 9.03
N PHE A 61 -0.72 12.33 10.28
CA PHE A 61 -0.96 10.93 10.62
C PHE A 61 -2.45 10.65 10.71
N GLY A 62 -2.87 9.55 10.12
CA GLY A 62 -4.28 9.15 10.09
C GLY A 62 -4.48 7.66 10.06
N ALA A 63 -5.70 7.28 9.75
CA ALA A 63 -6.09 5.92 9.45
C ALA A 63 -7.08 5.90 8.29
N ALA A 64 -7.33 4.72 7.76
CA ALA A 64 -8.09 4.54 6.54
C ALA A 64 -9.21 3.50 6.68
N THR A 65 -10.27 3.67 5.86
CA THR A 65 -11.27 2.65 5.55
C THR A 65 -11.70 2.77 4.08
N SER A 66 -12.54 1.85 3.62
CA SER A 66 -13.19 1.97 2.31
C SER A 66 -14.69 1.67 2.40
N ALA A 67 -15.46 2.22 1.46
CA ALA A 67 -16.92 2.19 1.53
C ALA A 67 -17.49 0.76 1.61
N TYR A 68 -17.18 -0.09 0.63
CA TYR A 68 -17.70 -1.45 0.59
C TYR A 68 -17.31 -2.29 1.82
N GLN A 69 -16.06 -2.11 2.28
CA GLN A 69 -15.49 -2.91 3.35
C GLN A 69 -15.98 -2.49 4.75
N TYR A 70 -16.46 -1.25 4.89
CA TYR A 70 -16.75 -0.65 6.20
C TYR A 70 -18.22 -0.25 6.40
N GLU A 71 -18.85 0.39 5.39
CA GLU A 71 -20.13 1.06 5.58
C GLU A 71 -21.27 0.11 5.92
N GLY A 72 -21.37 -1.03 5.22
CA GLY A 72 -22.55 -1.89 5.28
C GLY A 72 -23.79 -1.22 4.73
N ALA A 73 -24.96 -1.54 5.30
CA ALA A 73 -26.25 -0.99 4.86
C ALA A 73 -26.44 -1.09 3.33
N ALA A 74 -26.08 -2.26 2.77
CA ALA A 74 -25.98 -2.48 1.32
C ALA A 74 -27.30 -2.25 0.59
N ALA A 75 -28.43 -2.59 1.23
CA ALA A 75 -29.77 -2.43 0.67
C ALA A 75 -30.55 -1.25 1.29
N GLU A 76 -29.85 -0.33 2.00
CA GLU A 76 -30.51 0.75 2.73
C GLU A 76 -30.23 2.12 2.14
N GLY A 77 -31.04 3.10 2.54
CA GLY A 77 -30.85 4.49 2.16
C GLY A 77 -30.90 4.76 0.66
N GLY A 78 -31.46 3.85 -0.15
CA GLY A 78 -31.55 4.00 -1.59
C GLY A 78 -30.25 3.69 -2.34
N ARG A 79 -29.26 3.04 -1.70
CA ARG A 79 -28.06 2.51 -2.35
C ARG A 79 -28.43 1.43 -3.37
N SER A 80 -27.78 1.42 -4.52
CA SER A 80 -27.85 0.33 -5.50
C SER A 80 -26.65 -0.63 -5.34
N PRO A 81 -26.72 -1.85 -5.88
CA PRO A 81 -25.59 -2.76 -5.88
C PRO A 81 -24.37 -2.18 -6.61
N SER A 82 -23.19 -2.43 -6.07
CA SER A 82 -21.91 -2.33 -6.75
C SER A 82 -21.49 -3.69 -7.32
N ILE A 83 -20.43 -3.72 -8.11
CA ILE A 83 -19.83 -4.97 -8.63
C ILE A 83 -19.39 -5.90 -7.49
N TRP A 84 -19.02 -5.36 -6.31
CA TRP A 84 -18.70 -6.17 -5.13
C TRP A 84 -19.92 -6.86 -4.54
N ASP A 85 -21.08 -6.18 -4.48
CA ASP A 85 -22.31 -6.80 -3.99
C ASP A 85 -22.68 -8.00 -4.88
N THR A 86 -22.66 -7.81 -6.20
CA THR A 86 -22.94 -8.88 -7.16
C THR A 86 -21.93 -10.04 -7.04
N PHE A 87 -20.64 -9.72 -6.91
CA PHE A 87 -19.60 -10.73 -6.78
C PHE A 87 -19.73 -11.55 -5.50
N THR A 88 -19.91 -10.91 -4.35
CA THR A 88 -19.98 -11.61 -3.05
C THR A 88 -21.26 -12.40 -2.84
N HIS A 89 -22.34 -12.08 -3.55
CA HIS A 89 -23.57 -12.88 -3.58
C HIS A 89 -23.57 -13.99 -4.64
N SER A 90 -22.48 -14.10 -5.44
CA SER A 90 -22.34 -15.17 -6.42
C SER A 90 -21.70 -16.42 -5.81
N GLU A 91 -21.83 -17.57 -6.50
CA GLU A 91 -21.16 -18.83 -6.14
C GLU A 91 -19.62 -18.74 -6.22
N ARG A 92 -19.08 -17.63 -6.73
CA ARG A 92 -17.63 -17.38 -6.87
C ARG A 92 -16.99 -16.89 -5.58
N ASN A 93 -17.80 -16.40 -4.64
CA ASN A 93 -17.34 -15.99 -3.32
C ASN A 93 -17.03 -17.22 -2.45
N THR A 94 -15.77 -17.62 -2.39
CA THR A 94 -15.33 -18.85 -1.71
C THR A 94 -15.23 -18.72 -0.20
N ASP A 95 -15.17 -17.51 0.35
CA ASP A 95 -15.12 -17.30 1.81
C ASP A 95 -16.49 -17.08 2.45
N GLY A 96 -17.55 -16.86 1.63
CA GLY A 96 -18.94 -16.76 2.06
C GLY A 96 -19.30 -15.46 2.78
N GLY A 97 -18.36 -14.52 2.92
CA GLY A 97 -18.62 -13.23 3.54
C GLY A 97 -19.16 -12.21 2.55
N THR A 98 -19.95 -11.25 3.03
CA THR A 98 -20.47 -10.12 2.23
C THR A 98 -20.24 -8.79 2.94
N GLY A 99 -20.19 -7.70 2.18
CA GLY A 99 -20.15 -6.34 2.72
C GLY A 99 -21.50 -5.80 3.18
N ASP A 100 -22.55 -6.63 3.25
CA ASP A 100 -23.92 -6.16 3.48
C ASP A 100 -24.10 -5.39 4.78
N ILE A 101 -23.49 -5.90 5.85
CA ILE A 101 -23.42 -5.22 7.15
C ILE A 101 -22.03 -4.67 7.38
N ALA A 102 -20.99 -5.39 6.92
CA ALA A 102 -19.60 -5.06 7.13
C ALA A 102 -19.30 -4.65 8.60
N SER A 103 -18.69 -3.50 8.82
CA SER A 103 -18.49 -2.93 10.16
C SER A 103 -19.63 -2.01 10.60
N ASP A 104 -20.72 -1.93 9.82
CA ASP A 104 -21.90 -1.10 10.10
C ASP A 104 -21.57 0.41 10.25
N GLY A 105 -20.61 0.87 9.48
CA GLY A 105 -20.15 2.27 9.53
C GLY A 105 -21.23 3.27 9.16
N TYR A 106 -22.16 2.91 8.29
CA TYR A 106 -23.28 3.75 7.90
C TYR A 106 -24.14 4.21 9.10
N HIS A 107 -24.37 3.32 10.07
CA HIS A 107 -25.13 3.64 11.27
C HIS A 107 -24.25 4.17 12.42
N LYS A 108 -22.98 3.77 12.46
CA LYS A 108 -22.09 4.00 13.61
C LYS A 108 -21.07 5.13 13.43
N TYR A 109 -21.06 5.82 12.28
CA TYR A 109 -20.06 6.83 11.98
C TYR A 109 -19.86 7.89 13.07
N LYS A 110 -20.93 8.28 13.79
CA LYS A 110 -20.82 9.27 14.91
C LYS A 110 -19.97 8.76 16.05
N GLN A 111 -20.18 7.49 16.44
CA GLN A 111 -19.37 6.83 17.45
C GLN A 111 -17.94 6.68 16.97
N ASP A 112 -17.79 6.33 15.69
CA ASP A 112 -16.49 6.09 15.08
C ASP A 112 -15.68 7.38 14.94
N VAL A 113 -16.28 8.50 14.55
CA VAL A 113 -15.63 9.83 14.54
C VAL A 113 -15.18 10.25 15.94
N LYS A 114 -16.02 10.00 16.97
CA LYS A 114 -15.62 10.26 18.35
C LYS A 114 -14.40 9.44 18.76
N LEU A 115 -14.35 8.16 18.35
CA LEU A 115 -13.21 7.29 18.62
C LEU A 115 -11.94 7.74 17.87
N MET A 116 -12.07 8.21 16.62
CA MET A 116 -10.97 8.84 15.88
C MET A 116 -10.39 10.04 16.62
N SER A 117 -11.25 10.91 17.15
CA SER A 117 -10.86 12.08 17.96
C SER A 117 -10.19 11.65 19.26
N ASP A 118 -10.72 10.64 19.97
CA ASP A 118 -10.14 10.12 21.20
C ASP A 118 -8.74 9.50 20.99
N ILE A 119 -8.52 8.81 19.86
CA ILE A 119 -7.20 8.34 19.42
C ILE A 119 -6.27 9.52 19.11
N GLY A 120 -6.80 10.63 18.62
CA GLY A 120 -6.05 11.81 18.22
C GLY A 120 -5.63 11.77 16.74
N LEU A 121 -6.43 11.15 15.87
CA LEU A 121 -6.16 11.12 14.44
C LEU A 121 -6.17 12.54 13.86
N GLU A 122 -5.15 12.87 13.09
CA GLU A 122 -5.02 14.17 12.39
C GLU A 122 -5.72 14.16 11.02
N ALA A 123 -5.89 12.97 10.44
CA ALA A 123 -6.54 12.79 9.16
C ALA A 123 -7.32 11.46 9.11
N TYR A 124 -8.36 11.43 8.29
CA TYR A 124 -9.09 10.20 7.97
C TYR A 124 -9.26 10.05 6.47
N ARG A 125 -8.84 8.90 5.92
CA ARG A 125 -9.03 8.57 4.52
C ARG A 125 -10.17 7.57 4.39
N PHE A 126 -11.19 7.90 3.61
CA PHE A 126 -12.31 7.01 3.31
C PHE A 126 -12.75 7.14 1.85
N THR A 127 -13.51 6.17 1.38
CA THR A 127 -14.06 6.16 0.04
C THR A 127 -15.51 6.61 0.05
N ILE A 128 -15.93 7.38 -0.96
CA ILE A 128 -17.34 7.69 -1.21
C ILE A 128 -17.91 6.58 -2.09
N SER A 129 -18.94 5.88 -1.63
CA SER A 129 -19.62 4.86 -2.44
C SER A 129 -20.41 5.53 -3.57
N TRP A 130 -19.96 5.33 -4.79
CA TRP A 130 -20.64 5.85 -5.98
C TRP A 130 -22.07 5.35 -6.06
N SER A 131 -22.31 4.06 -5.84
CA SER A 131 -23.63 3.46 -5.84
C SER A 131 -24.56 3.92 -4.71
N ARG A 132 -24.01 4.46 -3.61
CA ARG A 132 -24.80 5.12 -2.55
C ARG A 132 -25.15 6.55 -2.92
N LEU A 133 -24.20 7.28 -3.51
CA LEU A 133 -24.40 8.70 -3.84
C LEU A 133 -25.24 8.87 -5.11
N ILE A 134 -25.00 8.06 -6.15
CA ILE A 134 -25.72 8.09 -7.44
C ILE A 134 -26.10 6.66 -7.82
N PRO A 135 -27.23 6.13 -7.31
CA PRO A 135 -27.62 4.73 -7.50
C PRO A 135 -27.79 4.31 -8.97
N GLY A 136 -28.14 5.22 -9.86
CA GLY A 136 -28.19 4.97 -11.29
C GLY A 136 -26.85 5.02 -12.01
N GLY A 137 -25.74 5.17 -11.26
CA GLY A 137 -24.40 5.40 -11.81
C GLY A 137 -24.24 6.78 -12.41
N ARG A 138 -25.33 7.40 -12.86
CA ARG A 138 -25.42 8.76 -13.40
C ARG A 138 -26.77 9.40 -13.10
N GLY A 139 -26.89 10.70 -13.29
CA GLY A 139 -28.16 11.43 -13.14
C GLY A 139 -28.43 11.87 -11.71
N ALA A 140 -29.57 11.47 -11.16
CA ALA A 140 -30.06 11.97 -9.87
C ALA A 140 -29.19 11.54 -8.69
N VAL A 141 -28.83 12.51 -7.85
CA VAL A 141 -28.15 12.29 -6.57
C VAL A 141 -29.16 11.73 -5.55
N ASN A 142 -28.77 10.68 -4.83
CA ASN A 142 -29.56 10.10 -3.76
C ASN A 142 -29.51 11.00 -2.51
N PRO A 143 -30.65 11.58 -2.07
CA PRO A 143 -30.65 12.51 -0.94
C PRO A 143 -30.15 11.88 0.38
N LYS A 144 -30.42 10.58 0.60
CA LYS A 144 -29.99 9.89 1.83
C LYS A 144 -28.48 9.59 1.81
N GLY A 145 -27.94 9.22 0.64
CA GLY A 145 -26.49 9.05 0.48
C GLY A 145 -25.76 10.36 0.64
N LEU A 146 -26.28 11.44 0.04
CA LEU A 146 -25.74 12.80 0.19
C LEU A 146 -25.76 13.24 1.68
N GLN A 147 -26.86 13.04 2.37
CA GLN A 147 -27.00 13.37 3.78
C GLN A 147 -26.01 12.60 4.66
N PHE A 148 -25.80 11.31 4.40
CA PHE A 148 -24.85 10.48 5.14
C PHE A 148 -23.42 11.06 5.05
N TYR A 149 -22.94 11.33 3.83
CA TYR A 149 -21.58 11.87 3.66
C TYR A 149 -21.45 13.30 4.18
N ASN A 150 -22.46 14.14 4.05
CA ASN A 150 -22.45 15.48 4.67
C ASN A 150 -22.31 15.39 6.19
N ASN A 151 -23.14 14.54 6.83
CA ASN A 151 -23.08 14.36 8.27
C ASN A 151 -21.72 13.81 8.74
N LEU A 152 -21.16 12.81 8.04
CA LEU A 152 -19.85 12.25 8.35
C LEU A 152 -18.76 13.33 8.25
N MET A 153 -18.76 14.10 7.16
CA MET A 153 -17.72 15.12 6.92
C MET A 153 -17.86 16.30 7.89
N ASP A 154 -19.08 16.70 8.24
CA ASP A 154 -19.33 17.76 9.23
C ASP A 154 -18.84 17.33 10.63
N ASP A 155 -19.09 16.07 11.03
CA ASP A 155 -18.59 15.55 12.30
C ASP A 155 -17.05 15.46 12.30
N LEU A 156 -16.41 15.04 11.20
CA LEU A 156 -14.94 15.03 11.08
C LEU A 156 -14.33 16.43 11.19
N VAL A 157 -14.90 17.41 10.49
CA VAL A 157 -14.45 18.82 10.55
C VAL A 157 -14.61 19.38 11.96
N LYS A 158 -15.72 19.07 12.63
CA LYS A 158 -15.98 19.50 14.00
C LYS A 158 -14.93 18.97 14.98
N GLU A 159 -14.45 17.75 14.77
CA GLU A 159 -13.38 17.14 15.57
C GLU A 159 -11.96 17.55 15.10
N GLY A 160 -11.84 18.40 14.08
CA GLY A 160 -10.56 18.89 13.56
C GLY A 160 -9.79 17.87 12.71
N ILE A 161 -10.44 16.80 12.25
CA ILE A 161 -9.83 15.72 11.47
C ILE A 161 -9.83 16.10 9.99
N LYS A 162 -8.65 16.11 9.35
CA LYS A 162 -8.51 16.39 7.90
C LYS A 162 -9.15 15.28 7.09
N ILE A 163 -9.92 15.66 6.07
CA ILE A 163 -10.64 14.72 5.21
C ILE A 163 -9.81 14.41 3.96
N ASN A 164 -9.50 13.13 3.77
CA ASN A 164 -8.90 12.58 2.56
C ASN A 164 -9.95 11.67 1.88
N ALA A 165 -10.67 12.22 0.91
CA ALA A 165 -11.75 11.51 0.24
C ALA A 165 -11.27 10.80 -1.03
N VAL A 166 -11.68 9.55 -1.19
CA VAL A 166 -11.42 8.72 -2.37
C VAL A 166 -12.70 8.59 -3.17
N LEU A 167 -12.63 8.81 -4.49
CA LEU A 167 -13.78 8.73 -5.36
C LEU A 167 -14.11 7.29 -5.77
N TYR A 168 -13.11 6.41 -5.92
CA TYR A 168 -13.30 5.04 -6.39
C TYR A 168 -12.32 4.05 -5.76
N HIS A 169 -12.86 2.98 -5.16
CA HIS A 169 -12.08 1.85 -4.65
C HIS A 169 -12.75 0.52 -5.02
N MET A 170 -12.64 0.14 -6.31
CA MET A 170 -13.10 -1.15 -6.84
C MET A 170 -14.62 -1.41 -6.73
N ASP A 171 -15.43 -0.42 -6.38
CA ASP A 171 -16.86 -0.55 -6.08
C ASP A 171 -17.77 0.17 -7.10
N LEU A 172 -17.52 -0.08 -8.40
CA LEU A 172 -18.31 0.47 -9.51
C LEU A 172 -19.79 0.11 -9.34
N PRO A 173 -20.74 1.05 -9.56
CA PRO A 173 -22.16 0.69 -9.64
C PRO A 173 -22.41 -0.41 -10.67
N GLN A 174 -23.06 -1.50 -10.25
CA GLN A 174 -23.30 -2.67 -11.11
C GLN A 174 -24.00 -2.31 -12.42
N ILE A 175 -24.91 -1.33 -12.37
CA ILE A 175 -25.66 -0.87 -13.56
C ILE A 175 -24.75 -0.35 -14.68
N LEU A 176 -23.59 0.24 -14.36
CA LEU A 176 -22.63 0.72 -15.37
C LEU A 176 -21.83 -0.44 -15.97
N GLU A 177 -21.57 -1.47 -15.19
CA GLU A 177 -20.99 -2.72 -15.68
C GLU A 177 -21.96 -3.42 -16.62
N ASP A 178 -23.22 -3.59 -16.22
CA ASP A 178 -24.26 -4.25 -17.00
C ASP A 178 -24.58 -3.53 -18.31
N GLU A 179 -24.54 -2.19 -18.32
CA GLU A 179 -24.95 -1.41 -19.50
C GLU A 179 -23.87 -1.38 -20.60
N TYR A 180 -22.59 -1.28 -20.22
CA TYR A 180 -21.53 -1.10 -21.22
C TYR A 180 -20.17 -1.72 -20.86
N GLY A 181 -20.09 -2.53 -19.80
CA GLY A 181 -18.86 -3.19 -19.36
C GLY A 181 -17.95 -2.26 -18.53
N GLY A 182 -18.51 -1.26 -17.86
CA GLY A 182 -17.81 -0.41 -16.91
C GLY A 182 -16.51 0.17 -17.46
N TRP A 183 -15.40 -0.12 -16.77
CA TRP A 183 -14.10 0.48 -17.06
C TRP A 183 -13.47 0.05 -18.39
N ILE A 184 -13.92 -1.03 -19.02
CA ILE A 184 -13.39 -1.43 -20.35
C ILE A 184 -14.00 -0.61 -21.49
N SER A 185 -15.01 0.20 -21.21
CA SER A 185 -15.62 1.11 -22.17
C SER A 185 -15.17 2.57 -21.96
N PRO A 186 -14.89 3.34 -23.01
CA PRO A 186 -14.55 4.76 -22.88
C PRO A 186 -15.69 5.64 -22.33
N LYS A 187 -16.95 5.15 -22.30
CA LYS A 187 -18.08 5.84 -21.68
C LYS A 187 -17.86 6.13 -20.20
N ILE A 188 -17.09 5.29 -19.50
CA ILE A 188 -16.78 5.47 -18.09
C ILE A 188 -16.10 6.80 -17.79
N ILE A 189 -15.35 7.36 -18.73
CA ILE A 189 -14.62 8.61 -18.57
C ILE A 189 -15.59 9.77 -18.28
N GLU A 190 -16.69 9.84 -19.03
CA GLU A 190 -17.73 10.86 -18.83
C GLU A 190 -18.50 10.62 -17.53
N ASP A 191 -18.93 9.38 -17.28
CA ASP A 191 -19.71 9.01 -16.11
C ASP A 191 -18.91 9.24 -14.81
N PHE A 192 -17.64 8.84 -14.79
CA PHE A 192 -16.76 9.08 -13.64
C PHE A 192 -16.50 10.57 -13.41
N THR A 193 -16.27 11.33 -14.47
CA THR A 193 -16.06 12.77 -14.39
C THR A 193 -17.33 13.48 -13.88
N ALA A 194 -18.51 13.03 -14.31
CA ALA A 194 -19.80 13.56 -13.83
C ALA A 194 -20.03 13.25 -12.35
N TYR A 195 -19.73 12.01 -11.92
CA TYR A 195 -19.77 11.62 -10.51
C TYR A 195 -18.81 12.45 -9.67
N ALA A 196 -17.57 12.61 -10.12
CA ALA A 196 -16.57 13.45 -9.44
C ALA A 196 -17.02 14.92 -9.34
N ASN A 197 -17.68 15.44 -10.38
CA ASN A 197 -18.24 16.80 -10.35
C ASN A 197 -19.29 16.98 -9.24
N VAL A 198 -20.12 15.96 -9.00
CA VAL A 198 -21.07 15.96 -7.87
C VAL A 198 -20.29 15.97 -6.53
N CYS A 199 -19.31 15.10 -6.37
CA CYS A 199 -18.51 15.05 -5.15
C CYS A 199 -17.79 16.37 -4.86
N PHE A 200 -17.18 16.99 -5.85
CA PHE A 200 -16.51 18.27 -5.70
C PHE A 200 -17.49 19.41 -5.36
N HIS A 201 -18.68 19.39 -5.95
CA HIS A 201 -19.72 20.39 -5.68
C HIS A 201 -20.24 20.28 -4.25
N GLU A 202 -20.55 19.05 -3.80
CA GLU A 202 -21.24 18.81 -2.53
C GLU A 202 -20.29 18.81 -1.31
N PHE A 203 -19.01 18.41 -1.49
CA PHE A 203 -18.11 18.12 -0.39
C PHE A 203 -16.79 18.87 -0.42
N GLY A 204 -16.48 19.54 -1.52
CA GLY A 204 -15.14 20.06 -1.75
C GLY A 204 -14.72 21.23 -0.87
N ASP A 205 -15.66 21.84 -0.15
CA ASP A 205 -15.40 22.87 0.85
C ASP A 205 -14.74 22.31 2.12
N ARG A 206 -14.85 20.99 2.37
CA ARG A 206 -14.35 20.28 3.54
C ARG A 206 -13.21 19.30 3.25
N VAL A 207 -13.08 18.87 1.99
CA VAL A 207 -12.08 17.86 1.60
C VAL A 207 -10.72 18.50 1.33
N ALA A 208 -9.71 18.09 2.08
CA ALA A 208 -8.34 18.54 1.91
C ALA A 208 -7.63 17.83 0.73
N HIS A 209 -7.81 16.50 0.63
CA HIS A 209 -7.16 15.68 -0.38
C HIS A 209 -8.19 14.83 -1.11
N TRP A 210 -8.20 14.91 -2.44
CA TRP A 210 -8.97 14.07 -3.33
C TRP A 210 -8.07 12.99 -3.93
N THR A 211 -8.43 11.73 -3.77
CA THR A 211 -7.84 10.62 -4.53
C THR A 211 -8.87 10.11 -5.52
N THR A 212 -8.55 10.12 -6.80
CA THR A 212 -9.52 9.73 -7.83
C THR A 212 -9.84 8.24 -7.75
N MET A 213 -8.81 7.40 -7.68
CA MET A 213 -8.97 5.95 -7.56
C MET A 213 -7.82 5.32 -6.79
N LEU A 214 -8.11 4.20 -6.14
CA LEU A 214 -7.14 3.38 -5.43
C LEU A 214 -6.72 2.17 -6.26
N GLN A 215 -5.42 1.91 -6.28
CA GLN A 215 -4.81 0.65 -6.72
C GLN A 215 -5.24 0.15 -8.12
N PRO A 216 -5.40 0.98 -9.15
CA PRO A 216 -5.80 0.48 -10.46
C PRO A 216 -4.81 -0.55 -11.03
N ASN A 217 -3.53 -0.45 -10.69
CA ASN A 217 -2.50 -1.40 -11.12
C ASN A 217 -2.69 -2.82 -10.56
N ALA A 218 -3.19 -2.96 -9.33
CA ALA A 218 -3.53 -4.28 -8.78
C ALA A 218 -4.84 -4.82 -9.36
N LEU A 219 -5.81 -3.93 -9.56
CA LEU A 219 -7.11 -4.30 -10.12
C LEU A 219 -7.01 -4.80 -11.56
N ALA A 220 -6.10 -4.24 -12.36
CA ALA A 220 -5.88 -4.68 -13.74
C ALA A 220 -5.60 -6.18 -13.84
N GLN A 221 -4.75 -6.73 -12.97
CA GLN A 221 -4.48 -8.16 -12.93
C GLN A 221 -5.64 -8.92 -12.27
N GLY A 222 -6.07 -8.51 -11.08
CA GLY A 222 -7.04 -9.27 -10.29
C GLY A 222 -8.42 -9.37 -10.93
N ALA A 223 -8.90 -8.30 -11.56
CA ALA A 223 -10.26 -8.21 -12.07
C ALA A 223 -10.41 -8.46 -13.57
N TYR A 224 -9.40 -8.10 -14.37
CA TYR A 224 -9.50 -8.09 -15.84
C TYR A 224 -8.53 -9.06 -16.55
N ASP A 225 -7.61 -9.71 -15.81
CA ASP A 225 -6.70 -10.71 -16.33
C ASP A 225 -7.07 -12.12 -15.86
N ILE A 226 -7.03 -12.34 -14.54
CA ILE A 226 -7.28 -13.66 -13.93
C ILE A 226 -8.71 -13.82 -13.38
N GLY A 227 -9.44 -12.71 -13.18
CA GLY A 227 -10.83 -12.70 -12.75
C GLY A 227 -11.07 -13.12 -11.31
N GLU A 228 -10.11 -12.94 -10.40
CA GLU A 228 -10.30 -13.25 -8.96
C GLU A 228 -11.06 -12.14 -8.20
N LEU A 229 -11.08 -10.93 -8.75
CA LEU A 229 -11.80 -9.78 -8.20
C LEU A 229 -12.96 -9.37 -9.11
N PRO A 230 -13.99 -8.67 -8.60
CA PRO A 230 -15.01 -8.11 -9.46
C PRO A 230 -14.44 -7.05 -10.42
N PRO A 231 -14.97 -6.92 -11.66
CA PRO A 231 -16.17 -7.57 -12.17
C PRO A 231 -15.97 -9.01 -12.65
N ASN A 232 -14.85 -9.66 -12.39
CA ASN A 232 -14.55 -11.05 -12.69
C ASN A 232 -14.48 -11.33 -14.20
N HIS A 233 -13.69 -10.50 -14.88
CA HIS A 233 -13.40 -10.67 -16.31
C HIS A 233 -12.11 -11.48 -16.51
N CYS A 234 -12.19 -12.52 -17.31
CA CYS A 234 -11.04 -13.26 -17.81
C CYS A 234 -11.41 -14.11 -19.02
N SER A 235 -10.42 -14.69 -19.67
CA SER A 235 -10.59 -15.61 -20.78
C SER A 235 -9.67 -16.83 -20.69
N TYR A 236 -10.16 -17.97 -21.18
CA TYR A 236 -9.34 -19.18 -21.29
C TYR A 236 -8.17 -18.95 -22.25
N PRO A 237 -6.93 -19.43 -21.95
CA PRO A 237 -6.56 -20.33 -20.85
C PRO A 237 -6.09 -19.60 -19.57
N PHE A 238 -6.16 -18.28 -19.49
CA PHE A 238 -5.57 -17.44 -18.44
C PHE A 238 -6.38 -17.44 -17.14
N GLY A 239 -7.71 -17.46 -17.27
CA GLY A 239 -8.64 -17.64 -16.17
C GLY A 239 -9.68 -18.68 -16.52
N SER A 240 -10.23 -19.37 -15.51
CA SER A 240 -11.15 -20.49 -15.71
C SER A 240 -12.57 -20.27 -15.16
N ASN A 241 -12.74 -19.26 -14.32
CA ASN A 241 -13.99 -19.03 -13.58
C ASN A 241 -14.75 -17.77 -14.01
N CYS A 242 -14.51 -17.26 -15.20
CA CYS A 242 -15.16 -16.07 -15.71
C CYS A 242 -16.18 -16.42 -16.79
N ALA A 243 -17.32 -15.73 -16.77
CA ALA A 243 -18.34 -15.88 -17.80
C ALA A 243 -18.09 -14.97 -19.01
N VAL A 244 -17.37 -13.87 -18.79
CA VAL A 244 -17.08 -12.82 -19.76
C VAL A 244 -15.64 -12.35 -19.60
N GLY A 245 -15.13 -11.60 -20.59
CA GLY A 245 -13.85 -10.92 -20.53
C GLY A 245 -12.84 -11.38 -21.55
N ASN A 246 -11.76 -10.62 -21.65
CA ASN A 246 -10.63 -10.89 -22.55
C ASN A 246 -9.32 -10.50 -21.86
N SER A 247 -8.67 -11.46 -21.20
CA SER A 247 -7.40 -11.28 -20.47
C SER A 247 -6.28 -10.69 -21.35
N THR A 248 -6.38 -10.81 -22.66
CA THR A 248 -5.37 -10.32 -23.60
C THR A 248 -5.39 -8.79 -23.76
N THR A 249 -6.56 -8.16 -23.60
CA THR A 249 -6.75 -6.73 -23.92
C THR A 249 -7.37 -5.91 -22.79
N GLU A 250 -8.27 -6.48 -22.00
CA GLU A 250 -9.03 -5.72 -21.00
C GLU A 250 -8.18 -5.14 -19.87
N PRO A 251 -7.12 -5.77 -19.35
CA PRO A 251 -6.24 -5.12 -18.38
C PRO A 251 -5.69 -3.79 -18.89
N TYR A 252 -5.32 -3.75 -20.16
CA TYR A 252 -4.76 -2.57 -20.81
C TYR A 252 -5.80 -1.48 -21.08
N LEU A 253 -7.00 -1.88 -21.52
CA LEU A 253 -8.14 -0.97 -21.69
C LEU A 253 -8.55 -0.35 -20.36
N PHE A 254 -8.64 -1.16 -19.31
CA PHE A 254 -8.97 -0.72 -17.96
C PHE A 254 -8.03 0.40 -17.48
N ILE A 255 -6.71 0.19 -17.54
CA ILE A 255 -5.74 1.22 -17.11
C ILE A 255 -5.79 2.45 -18.02
N HIS A 256 -5.96 2.26 -19.32
CA HIS A 256 -6.04 3.39 -20.26
C HIS A 256 -7.22 4.31 -19.94
N HIS A 257 -8.42 3.73 -19.78
CA HIS A 257 -9.62 4.50 -19.44
C HIS A 257 -9.55 5.07 -18.01
N SER A 258 -8.90 4.36 -17.08
CA SER A 258 -8.66 4.85 -15.73
C SER A 258 -7.78 6.10 -15.73
N LEU A 259 -6.70 6.13 -16.50
CA LEU A 259 -5.82 7.29 -16.64
C LEU A 259 -6.55 8.48 -17.30
N LEU A 260 -7.37 8.23 -18.32
CA LEU A 260 -8.14 9.28 -18.97
C LEU A 260 -9.25 9.83 -18.08
N ALA A 261 -9.95 8.98 -17.34
CA ALA A 261 -10.96 9.38 -16.37
C ALA A 261 -10.34 10.18 -15.21
N HIS A 262 -9.18 9.74 -14.70
CA HIS A 262 -8.41 10.49 -13.71
C HIS A 262 -8.04 11.86 -14.23
N ALA A 263 -7.43 11.96 -15.41
CA ALA A 263 -6.95 13.21 -15.98
C ALA A 263 -8.11 14.18 -16.29
N SER A 264 -9.23 13.67 -16.82
CA SER A 264 -10.45 14.46 -17.04
C SER A 264 -11.00 15.02 -15.71
N THR A 265 -10.99 14.21 -14.66
CA THR A 265 -11.42 14.61 -13.30
C THR A 265 -10.50 15.68 -12.71
N VAL A 266 -9.18 15.53 -12.85
CA VAL A 266 -8.19 16.53 -12.41
C VAL A 266 -8.36 17.85 -13.17
N TYR A 267 -8.55 17.76 -14.47
CA TYR A 267 -8.81 18.96 -15.31
C TYR A 267 -10.06 19.69 -14.84
N LEU A 268 -11.17 18.97 -14.62
CA LEU A 268 -12.41 19.52 -14.08
C LEU A 268 -12.18 20.20 -12.72
N TYR A 269 -11.50 19.52 -11.79
CA TYR A 269 -11.23 20.06 -10.45
C TYR A 269 -10.41 21.34 -10.52
N ARG A 270 -9.31 21.33 -11.24
CA ARG A 270 -8.40 22.48 -11.39
C ARG A 270 -9.09 23.68 -12.00
N ARG A 271 -9.92 23.45 -13.02
CA ARG A 271 -10.60 24.53 -13.76
C ARG A 271 -11.78 25.14 -12.99
N LYS A 272 -12.57 24.32 -12.29
CA LYS A 272 -13.85 24.75 -11.73
C LYS A 272 -13.82 24.96 -10.22
N TYR A 273 -13.04 24.17 -9.48
CA TYR A 273 -13.17 24.07 -8.02
C TYR A 273 -11.93 24.52 -7.25
N LYS A 274 -10.73 24.19 -7.72
CA LYS A 274 -9.47 24.34 -6.96
C LYS A 274 -9.26 25.75 -6.39
N ALA A 275 -9.62 26.79 -7.15
CA ALA A 275 -9.42 28.17 -6.72
C ALA A 275 -10.23 28.53 -5.46
N ALA A 276 -11.45 27.98 -5.33
CA ALA A 276 -12.33 28.22 -4.18
C ALA A 276 -12.06 27.24 -3.03
N GLN A 277 -11.85 25.96 -3.34
CA GLN A 277 -11.77 24.87 -2.35
C GLN A 277 -10.36 24.64 -1.82
N LYS A 278 -9.32 24.97 -2.60
CA LYS A 278 -7.89 24.89 -2.22
C LYS A 278 -7.38 23.46 -1.91
N GLY A 279 -8.17 22.42 -2.13
CA GLY A 279 -7.76 21.04 -1.98
C GLY A 279 -6.73 20.62 -3.02
N ILE A 280 -6.08 19.49 -2.79
CA ILE A 280 -5.17 18.85 -3.75
C ILE A 280 -5.77 17.55 -4.26
N ILE A 281 -5.36 17.12 -5.46
CA ILE A 281 -5.91 15.95 -6.13
C ILE A 281 -4.81 15.05 -6.67
N GLY A 282 -4.95 13.74 -6.46
CA GLY A 282 -3.98 12.76 -6.92
C GLY A 282 -4.61 11.40 -7.24
N LEU A 283 -3.75 10.42 -7.48
CA LEU A 283 -4.09 9.03 -7.76
C LEU A 283 -3.27 8.13 -6.84
N ASN A 284 -3.76 6.93 -6.54
CA ASN A 284 -3.07 5.98 -5.68
C ASN A 284 -2.58 4.75 -6.43
N LEU A 285 -1.46 4.21 -5.97
CA LEU A 285 -0.85 2.98 -6.48
C LEU A 285 -0.74 1.94 -5.36
N TYR A 286 -1.03 0.69 -5.70
CA TYR A 286 -0.55 -0.44 -4.93
C TYR A 286 0.94 -0.62 -5.15
N THR A 287 1.73 -0.71 -4.09
CA THR A 287 3.17 -0.79 -4.18
C THR A 287 3.74 -1.88 -3.28
N MET A 288 4.79 -2.52 -3.76
CA MET A 288 5.67 -3.39 -3.01
C MET A 288 7.07 -3.26 -3.57
N TRP A 289 8.09 -3.53 -2.76
CA TRP A 289 9.43 -3.55 -3.31
C TRP A 289 9.73 -4.92 -3.93
N PHE A 290 10.50 -4.90 -5.00
CA PHE A 290 10.92 -6.09 -5.72
C PHE A 290 12.40 -6.30 -5.55
N TYR A 291 12.77 -7.46 -4.98
CA TYR A 291 14.15 -7.93 -4.94
C TYR A 291 14.37 -8.97 -6.03
N PRO A 292 15.50 -8.95 -6.75
CA PRO A 292 15.83 -10.07 -7.64
C PRO A 292 16.04 -11.34 -6.81
N PHE A 293 15.50 -12.47 -7.29
CA PHE A 293 15.65 -13.74 -6.58
C PHE A 293 17.10 -14.23 -6.56
N THR A 294 17.84 -13.98 -7.66
CA THR A 294 19.28 -14.19 -7.77
C THR A 294 19.95 -12.96 -8.39
N ASP A 295 21.29 -12.87 -8.27
CA ASP A 295 22.07 -11.80 -8.90
C ASP A 295 22.29 -12.02 -10.41
N SER A 296 21.63 -12.99 -11.01
CA SER A 296 21.69 -13.23 -12.44
C SER A 296 21.10 -12.03 -13.19
N LYS A 297 21.71 -11.69 -14.33
CA LYS A 297 21.23 -10.61 -15.18
C LYS A 297 19.74 -10.78 -15.55
N ILE A 298 19.30 -12.02 -15.75
CA ILE A 298 17.93 -12.32 -16.17
C ILE A 298 16.90 -12.03 -15.05
N ASP A 299 17.24 -12.28 -13.78
CA ASP A 299 16.37 -11.97 -12.62
C ASP A 299 16.37 -10.47 -12.31
N ILE A 300 17.51 -9.79 -12.49
CA ILE A 300 17.59 -8.33 -12.38
C ILE A 300 16.71 -7.66 -13.46
N GLU A 301 16.79 -8.11 -14.70
CA GLU A 301 15.93 -7.60 -15.79
C GLU A 301 14.44 -7.91 -15.54
N ALA A 302 14.12 -9.07 -14.96
CA ALA A 302 12.76 -9.42 -14.54
C ALA A 302 12.24 -8.47 -13.45
N THR A 303 13.09 -8.12 -12.48
CA THR A 303 12.77 -7.16 -11.42
C THR A 303 12.46 -5.77 -11.97
N GLU A 304 13.25 -5.28 -12.92
CA GLU A 304 13.00 -3.99 -13.58
C GLU A 304 11.72 -4.03 -14.46
N ARG A 305 11.43 -5.18 -15.06
CA ARG A 305 10.17 -5.38 -15.78
C ARG A 305 8.95 -5.36 -14.84
N ALA A 306 9.05 -5.96 -13.63
CA ALA A 306 8.03 -5.87 -12.60
C ALA A 306 7.72 -4.41 -12.23
N LYS A 307 8.75 -3.62 -11.93
CA LYS A 307 8.62 -2.20 -11.61
C LYS A 307 7.98 -1.41 -12.76
N THR A 308 8.37 -1.74 -14.00
CA THR A 308 7.84 -1.08 -15.20
C THR A 308 6.35 -1.35 -15.37
N PHE A 309 5.90 -2.59 -15.23
CA PHE A 309 4.51 -2.97 -15.42
C PHE A 309 3.63 -2.59 -14.22
N LEU A 310 4.15 -2.61 -12.98
CA LEU A 310 3.36 -2.23 -11.83
C LEU A 310 3.29 -0.71 -11.61
N PHE A 311 4.40 -0.02 -11.73
CA PHE A 311 4.49 1.41 -11.41
C PHE A 311 4.58 2.27 -12.67
N GLY A 312 5.47 1.87 -13.59
CA GLY A 312 5.70 2.62 -14.82
C GLY A 312 4.45 2.72 -15.70
N TRP A 313 3.62 1.70 -15.68
CA TRP A 313 2.36 1.67 -16.43
C TRP A 313 1.44 2.87 -16.12
N ILE A 314 1.49 3.38 -14.89
CA ILE A 314 0.70 4.54 -14.45
C ILE A 314 1.55 5.80 -14.32
N LEU A 315 2.72 5.71 -13.65
CA LEU A 315 3.53 6.91 -13.40
C LEU A 315 4.16 7.48 -14.67
N HIS A 316 4.54 6.62 -15.62
CA HIS A 316 5.19 7.11 -16.84
C HIS A 316 4.26 7.99 -17.70
N PRO A 317 3.00 7.61 -17.97
CA PRO A 317 2.04 8.50 -18.60
C PRO A 317 1.79 9.80 -17.82
N LEU A 318 1.65 9.72 -16.51
CA LEU A 318 1.40 10.90 -15.66
C LEU A 318 2.58 11.88 -15.64
N VAL A 319 3.81 11.41 -15.80
CA VAL A 319 5.01 12.26 -15.76
C VAL A 319 5.48 12.65 -17.17
N PHE A 320 5.43 11.73 -18.12
CA PHE A 320 6.02 11.91 -19.45
C PHE A 320 5.01 11.88 -20.62
N GLY A 321 3.73 11.66 -20.34
CA GLY A 321 2.66 11.69 -21.33
C GLY A 321 2.50 10.42 -22.18
N ASP A 322 3.27 9.39 -21.94
CA ASP A 322 3.16 8.12 -22.69
C ASP A 322 3.57 6.91 -21.86
N TYR A 323 3.20 5.72 -22.32
CA TYR A 323 3.59 4.45 -21.69
C TYR A 323 5.10 4.16 -21.85
N PRO A 324 5.70 3.37 -20.91
CA PRO A 324 7.08 2.94 -21.04
C PRO A 324 7.33 2.19 -22.37
N GLU A 325 8.44 2.52 -23.04
CA GLU A 325 8.81 1.89 -24.32
C GLU A 325 8.90 0.36 -24.21
N THR A 326 9.39 -0.14 -23.08
CA THR A 326 9.45 -1.60 -22.80
C THR A 326 8.06 -2.23 -22.83
N MET A 327 7.06 -1.59 -22.24
CA MET A 327 5.67 -2.10 -22.31
C MET A 327 5.15 -2.10 -23.73
N ARG A 328 5.33 -0.99 -24.47
CA ARG A 328 4.90 -0.91 -25.89
C ARG A 328 5.51 -2.01 -26.75
N LYS A 329 6.78 -2.34 -26.53
CA LYS A 329 7.48 -3.41 -27.26
C LYS A 329 6.93 -4.81 -26.94
N ILE A 330 6.61 -5.07 -25.68
CA ILE A 330 6.12 -6.38 -25.22
C ILE A 330 4.66 -6.58 -25.62
N THR A 331 3.81 -5.59 -25.37
CA THR A 331 2.36 -5.72 -25.53
C THR A 331 1.88 -5.45 -26.96
N GLY A 332 2.64 -4.70 -27.74
CA GLY A 332 2.28 -4.32 -29.10
C GLY A 332 0.96 -3.56 -29.18
N SER A 333 0.10 -3.94 -30.12
CA SER A 333 -1.19 -3.29 -30.36
C SER A 333 -2.25 -3.52 -29.27
N ARG A 334 -1.99 -4.40 -28.30
CA ARG A 334 -2.89 -4.65 -27.16
C ARG A 334 -2.90 -3.48 -26.15
N LEU A 335 -1.77 -2.76 -26.05
CA LEU A 335 -1.70 -1.53 -25.26
C LEU A 335 -2.22 -0.35 -26.10
N PRO A 336 -3.29 0.32 -25.67
CA PRO A 336 -3.80 1.51 -26.36
C PRO A 336 -2.76 2.62 -26.47
N SER A 337 -2.92 3.50 -27.42
CA SER A 337 -2.06 4.68 -27.58
C SER A 337 -2.84 5.93 -27.23
N PHE A 338 -2.19 6.89 -26.57
CA PHE A 338 -2.75 8.21 -26.35
C PHE A 338 -2.69 9.01 -27.66
N SER A 339 -3.75 9.72 -27.99
CA SER A 339 -3.70 10.83 -28.95
C SER A 339 -2.86 11.98 -28.36
N SER A 340 -2.47 12.94 -29.20
CA SER A 340 -1.72 14.11 -28.72
C SER A 340 -2.49 14.89 -27.63
N TYR A 341 -3.82 15.00 -27.75
CA TYR A 341 -4.66 15.63 -26.76
C TYR A 341 -4.71 14.84 -25.45
N GLU A 342 -4.86 13.53 -25.50
CA GLU A 342 -4.89 12.67 -24.31
C GLU A 342 -3.54 12.64 -23.61
N SER A 343 -2.44 12.62 -24.37
CA SER A 343 -1.08 12.73 -23.83
C SER A 343 -0.89 14.03 -23.05
N GLU A 344 -1.31 15.17 -23.61
CA GLU A 344 -1.28 16.45 -22.91
C GLU A 344 -2.17 16.46 -21.66
N LEU A 345 -3.37 15.85 -21.75
CA LEU A 345 -4.33 15.80 -20.66
C LEU A 345 -3.82 14.99 -19.46
N VAL A 346 -3.16 13.83 -19.69
CA VAL A 346 -2.65 12.95 -18.62
C VAL A 346 -1.35 13.48 -18.02
N THR A 347 -0.55 14.23 -18.79
CA THR A 347 0.73 14.74 -18.31
C THR A 347 0.53 15.72 -17.16
N HIS A 348 1.16 15.42 -16.02
CA HIS A 348 1.05 16.19 -14.78
C HIS A 348 -0.38 16.34 -14.23
N ALA A 349 -1.25 15.40 -14.53
CA ALA A 349 -2.62 15.36 -14.00
C ALA A 349 -2.66 14.89 -12.54
N PHE A 350 -1.80 15.39 -11.66
CA PHE A 350 -1.79 15.12 -10.23
C PHE A 350 -1.10 16.24 -9.45
N ASP A 351 -1.42 16.34 -8.16
CA ASP A 351 -0.72 17.19 -7.19
C ASP A 351 0.09 16.31 -6.22
N PHE A 352 -0.25 15.03 -6.08
CA PHE A 352 0.46 14.02 -5.28
C PHE A 352 0.21 12.61 -5.82
N ILE A 353 1.04 11.68 -5.39
CA ILE A 353 0.87 10.23 -5.59
C ILE A 353 0.62 9.57 -4.23
N GLY A 354 -0.50 8.86 -4.12
CA GLY A 354 -0.81 8.02 -2.98
C GLY A 354 -0.15 6.65 -3.11
N LEU A 355 0.34 6.10 -2.01
CA LEU A 355 0.95 4.77 -1.97
C LEU A 355 0.23 3.88 -0.96
N ASN A 356 -0.19 2.69 -1.39
CA ASN A 356 -0.60 1.60 -0.54
C ASN A 356 0.55 0.58 -0.55
N HIS A 357 1.25 0.45 0.57
CA HIS A 357 2.47 -0.35 0.66
C HIS A 357 2.44 -1.23 1.91
N TYR A 358 2.63 -2.53 1.74
CA TYR A 358 2.51 -3.50 2.84
C TYR A 358 3.73 -4.38 3.00
N THR A 359 4.44 -4.70 1.89
CA THR A 359 5.41 -5.78 1.86
C THR A 359 6.43 -5.60 0.73
N SER A 360 7.43 -6.47 0.71
CA SER A 360 8.33 -6.71 -0.41
C SER A 360 8.23 -8.14 -0.88
N VAL A 361 8.65 -8.44 -2.10
CA VAL A 361 8.68 -9.79 -2.66
C VAL A 361 9.95 -10.02 -3.47
N TYR A 362 10.34 -11.29 -3.61
CA TYR A 362 11.38 -11.68 -4.57
C TYR A 362 10.76 -11.95 -5.94
N THR A 363 11.49 -11.56 -6.98
CA THR A 363 11.09 -11.77 -8.38
C THR A 363 12.14 -12.56 -9.13
N ASN A 364 11.71 -13.56 -9.88
CA ASN A 364 12.57 -14.23 -10.83
C ASN A 364 11.93 -14.33 -12.20
N ASN A 365 12.77 -14.43 -13.23
CA ASN A 365 12.29 -14.56 -14.58
C ASN A 365 11.47 -15.84 -14.77
N ARG A 366 10.32 -15.71 -15.41
CA ARG A 366 9.50 -16.82 -15.86
C ARG A 366 9.74 -17.00 -17.36
N PRO A 367 10.29 -18.14 -17.81
CA PRO A 367 10.29 -18.43 -19.23
C PRO A 367 8.87 -18.40 -19.77
N ASN A 368 8.64 -17.75 -20.89
CA ASN A 368 7.32 -17.76 -21.52
C ASN A 368 7.01 -19.20 -21.96
N THR A 369 6.04 -19.82 -21.30
CA THR A 369 5.63 -21.21 -21.55
C THR A 369 4.36 -21.31 -22.38
N ILE A 370 3.75 -20.17 -22.72
CA ILE A 370 2.55 -20.13 -23.55
C ILE A 370 2.98 -20.01 -25.00
N GLU A 371 2.90 -21.12 -25.72
CA GLU A 371 3.11 -21.15 -27.18
C GLU A 371 1.83 -20.62 -27.86
N GLY A 372 1.97 -19.57 -28.65
CA GLY A 372 0.88 -19.03 -29.46
C GLY A 372 0.76 -17.51 -29.44
N PRO A 373 -0.17 -16.94 -30.21
CA PRO A 373 -0.35 -15.51 -30.34
C PRO A 373 -1.12 -14.88 -29.17
N LEU A 374 -1.74 -15.69 -28.31
CA LEU A 374 -2.51 -15.21 -27.17
C LEU A 374 -1.58 -15.05 -25.96
N GLN A 375 -1.53 -13.87 -25.40
CA GLN A 375 -0.77 -13.53 -24.20
C GLN A 375 -1.62 -12.65 -23.29
N ASP A 376 -1.61 -12.96 -22.00
CA ASP A 376 -2.22 -12.16 -20.94
C ASP A 376 -1.20 -11.23 -20.29
N LEU A 377 -1.63 -10.46 -19.31
CA LEU A 377 -0.75 -9.57 -18.54
C LEU A 377 0.35 -10.36 -17.81
N SER A 378 0.03 -11.55 -17.27
CA SER A 378 0.99 -12.40 -16.56
C SER A 378 2.08 -12.97 -17.48
N ALA A 379 1.74 -13.29 -18.72
CA ALA A 379 2.70 -13.70 -19.75
C ALA A 379 3.59 -12.55 -20.22
N ASP A 380 3.03 -11.35 -20.36
CA ASP A 380 3.77 -10.13 -20.70
C ASP A 380 4.75 -9.72 -19.60
N LEU A 381 4.35 -9.83 -18.35
CA LEU A 381 5.23 -9.67 -17.19
C LEU A 381 6.37 -10.68 -17.21
N ALA A 382 6.09 -11.93 -17.55
CA ALA A 382 7.04 -13.05 -17.58
C ALA A 382 7.86 -13.14 -16.27
N ILE A 383 7.19 -13.08 -15.13
CA ILE A 383 7.78 -13.02 -13.79
C ILE A 383 7.10 -14.06 -12.88
N LEU A 384 7.87 -14.59 -11.95
CA LEU A 384 7.37 -15.31 -10.79
C LEU A 384 7.67 -14.48 -9.54
N PHE A 385 6.67 -14.32 -8.70
CA PHE A 385 6.78 -13.68 -7.39
C PHE A 385 6.95 -14.72 -6.30
N ARG A 386 7.75 -14.40 -5.29
CA ARG A 386 7.91 -15.22 -4.07
C ARG A 386 7.85 -14.31 -2.86
N ASP A 387 7.09 -14.72 -1.87
CA ASP A 387 6.97 -14.01 -0.59
C ASP A 387 8.29 -14.05 0.20
N THR A 388 8.92 -15.23 0.20
CA THR A 388 10.28 -15.45 0.74
C THR A 388 11.10 -16.25 -0.26
N LYS A 389 12.42 -16.35 -0.05
CA LYS A 389 13.28 -17.18 -0.93
C LYS A 389 12.85 -18.66 -0.94
N ASP A 390 12.28 -19.16 0.14
CA ASP A 390 11.83 -20.54 0.26
C ASP A 390 10.35 -20.75 -0.12
N ALA A 391 9.60 -19.66 -0.34
CA ALA A 391 8.19 -19.73 -0.70
C ALA A 391 8.00 -20.28 -2.13
N PRO A 392 6.90 -21.00 -2.41
CA PRO A 392 6.58 -21.42 -3.76
C PRO A 392 6.36 -20.19 -4.67
N PRO A 393 6.77 -20.28 -5.95
CA PRO A 393 6.59 -19.20 -6.90
C PRO A 393 5.11 -19.05 -7.31
N SER A 394 4.69 -17.81 -7.54
CA SER A 394 3.39 -17.45 -8.08
C SER A 394 3.54 -16.52 -9.27
N ALA A 395 2.77 -16.71 -10.34
CA ALA A 395 2.67 -15.73 -11.43
C ALA A 395 1.74 -14.56 -11.08
N MET A 396 0.99 -14.70 -9.98
CA MET A 396 0.06 -13.70 -9.50
C MET A 396 0.70 -12.85 -8.42
N LEU A 397 0.48 -11.54 -8.52
CA LEU A 397 0.81 -10.60 -7.46
C LEU A 397 -0.22 -10.74 -6.33
N ARG A 398 0.22 -11.22 -5.20
CA ARG A 398 -0.60 -11.30 -3.96
C ARG A 398 0.01 -10.46 -2.86
N PRO A 399 -0.80 -9.96 -1.90
CA PRO A 399 -0.26 -9.40 -0.68
C PRO A 399 0.69 -10.40 -0.03
N GLY A 400 1.94 -9.99 0.20
CA GLY A 400 2.95 -10.83 0.82
C GLY A 400 2.91 -10.72 2.34
N THR A 401 3.64 -11.61 3.01
CA THR A 401 3.76 -11.65 4.48
C THR A 401 5.07 -11.05 4.99
N MET A 402 5.99 -10.74 4.09
CA MET A 402 7.30 -10.17 4.44
C MET A 402 7.17 -8.79 5.05
N VAL A 403 7.58 -8.64 6.31
CA VAL A 403 7.71 -7.33 6.97
C VAL A 403 9.03 -6.71 6.58
N ASP A 404 9.00 -5.76 5.65
CA ASP A 404 10.19 -5.10 5.11
C ASP A 404 10.02 -3.57 5.02
N PRO A 405 10.25 -2.85 6.12
CA PRO A 405 10.16 -1.39 6.13
C PRO A 405 11.21 -0.71 5.25
N HIS A 406 12.34 -1.39 4.95
CA HIS A 406 13.34 -0.89 4.01
C HIS A 406 12.82 -0.86 2.57
N GLY A 407 11.91 -1.77 2.21
CA GLY A 407 11.25 -1.76 0.91
C GLY A 407 10.48 -0.46 0.66
N LEU A 408 9.85 0.13 1.68
CA LEU A 408 9.21 1.44 1.57
C LEU A 408 10.22 2.58 1.35
N GLU A 409 11.38 2.55 2.02
CA GLU A 409 12.46 3.51 1.74
C GLU A 409 12.91 3.40 0.28
N LEU A 410 13.19 2.18 -0.18
CA LEU A 410 13.71 1.91 -1.53
C LEU A 410 12.72 2.31 -2.63
N ILE A 411 11.41 2.14 -2.43
CA ILE A 411 10.42 2.54 -3.43
C ILE A 411 10.32 4.06 -3.56
N LEU A 412 10.41 4.79 -2.45
CA LEU A 412 10.42 6.25 -2.45
C LEU A 412 11.69 6.79 -3.12
N GLU A 413 12.85 6.20 -2.85
CA GLU A 413 14.12 6.54 -3.51
C GLU A 413 14.05 6.23 -5.03
N TYR A 414 13.53 5.06 -5.42
CA TYR A 414 13.35 4.67 -6.81
C TYR A 414 12.45 5.64 -7.58
N PHE A 415 11.32 6.06 -6.97
CA PHE A 415 10.43 7.00 -7.62
C PHE A 415 11.06 8.39 -7.77
N GLN A 416 11.81 8.85 -6.76
CA GLN A 416 12.54 10.11 -6.83
C GLN A 416 13.63 10.08 -7.92
N GLU A 417 14.38 9.00 -8.02
CA GLU A 417 15.41 8.83 -9.05
C GLU A 417 14.81 8.77 -10.46
N LYS A 418 13.72 8.01 -10.63
CA LYS A 418 13.14 7.70 -11.93
C LYS A 418 12.20 8.78 -12.46
N TYR A 419 11.43 9.41 -11.58
CA TYR A 419 10.32 10.31 -11.94
C TYR A 419 10.50 11.73 -11.40
N GLY A 420 11.58 12.00 -10.69
CA GLY A 420 11.86 13.31 -10.10
C GLY A 420 11.16 13.53 -8.76
N ASN A 421 11.14 14.78 -8.33
CA ASN A 421 10.67 15.14 -6.98
C ASN A 421 9.13 15.16 -6.92
N LEU A 422 8.52 14.00 -6.70
CA LEU A 422 7.08 13.83 -6.52
C LEU A 422 6.70 13.98 -5.05
N THR A 423 5.50 14.51 -4.79
CA THR A 423 4.89 14.53 -3.45
C THR A 423 4.14 13.21 -3.21
N PHE A 424 4.40 12.57 -2.05
CA PHE A 424 3.80 11.30 -1.68
C PHE A 424 2.93 11.40 -0.43
N TYR A 425 1.89 10.58 -0.38
CA TYR A 425 1.13 10.23 0.81
C TYR A 425 1.08 8.72 0.95
N ILE A 426 1.53 8.18 2.09
CA ILE A 426 1.29 6.77 2.42
C ILE A 426 -0.18 6.69 2.82
N GLN A 427 -1.02 6.17 1.91
CA GLN A 427 -2.47 6.14 2.09
C GLN A 427 -2.96 4.85 2.74
N GLU A 428 -2.15 3.78 2.65
CA GLU A 428 -2.34 2.55 3.40
C GLU A 428 -1.00 1.92 3.73
N ASN A 429 -0.82 1.56 5.00
CA ASN A 429 0.20 0.66 5.49
C ASN A 429 -0.33 -0.03 6.75
N GLY A 430 -0.23 -1.35 6.85
CA GLY A 430 -0.82 -2.07 7.97
C GLY A 430 -0.47 -3.54 8.02
N TYR A 431 -0.80 -4.17 9.16
CA TYR A 431 -0.52 -5.56 9.46
C TYR A 431 -1.80 -6.30 9.85
N GLY A 432 -2.16 -7.30 9.08
CA GLY A 432 -3.37 -8.09 9.25
C GLY A 432 -3.18 -9.29 10.18
N GLY A 433 -2.70 -9.06 11.42
CA GLY A 433 -2.42 -10.10 12.41
C GLY A 433 -3.48 -11.20 12.48
N SER A 434 -3.05 -12.41 12.72
CA SER A 434 -3.81 -13.62 12.46
C SER A 434 -4.85 -14.01 13.51
N ASP A 435 -4.76 -13.52 14.75
CA ASP A 435 -5.53 -14.06 15.88
C ASP A 435 -6.69 -13.16 16.38
N GLY A 436 -6.81 -11.95 15.81
CA GLY A 436 -7.86 -11.01 16.19
C GLY A 436 -7.79 -10.48 17.63
N THR A 437 -6.74 -10.80 18.38
CA THR A 437 -6.62 -10.40 19.79
C THR A 437 -6.49 -8.89 19.98
N LEU A 438 -6.85 -8.41 21.18
CA LEU A 438 -6.65 -7.01 21.54
C LEU A 438 -5.19 -6.68 21.86
N ASN A 439 -4.37 -7.69 22.20
CA ASN A 439 -2.95 -7.55 22.48
C ASN A 439 -2.12 -7.78 21.21
N ASP A 440 -2.12 -6.81 20.32
CA ASP A 440 -1.54 -6.88 18.98
C ASP A 440 -0.14 -6.26 18.89
N LEU A 441 0.80 -6.75 19.69
CA LEU A 441 2.18 -6.25 19.75
C LEU A 441 2.93 -6.36 18.42
N GLU A 442 2.61 -7.35 17.60
CA GLU A 442 3.20 -7.51 16.26
C GLU A 442 2.81 -6.34 15.33
N ARG A 443 1.58 -5.83 15.44
CA ARG A 443 1.16 -4.63 14.70
C ARG A 443 1.88 -3.39 15.18
N ILE A 444 2.11 -3.25 16.48
CA ILE A 444 2.92 -2.16 17.03
C ILE A 444 4.33 -2.20 16.46
N ASP A 445 4.98 -3.37 16.47
CA ASP A 445 6.31 -3.57 15.91
C ASP A 445 6.36 -3.22 14.42
N TYR A 446 5.38 -3.72 13.65
CA TYR A 446 5.23 -3.41 12.23
C TYR A 446 5.13 -1.90 11.98
N LEU A 447 4.15 -1.24 12.60
CA LEU A 447 3.90 0.19 12.40
C LEU A 447 5.09 1.04 12.85
N THR A 448 5.71 0.69 13.97
CA THR A 448 6.93 1.33 14.48
C THR A 448 8.03 1.34 13.40
N LYS A 449 8.29 0.19 12.80
CA LYS A 449 9.34 0.04 11.77
C LYS A 449 9.01 0.80 10.48
N TYR A 450 7.77 0.76 10.01
CA TYR A 450 7.37 1.45 8.78
C TYR A 450 7.28 2.98 8.96
N ILE A 451 6.85 3.47 10.11
CA ILE A 451 6.87 4.90 10.44
C ILE A 451 8.32 5.39 10.51
N ALA A 452 9.23 4.61 11.12
CA ALA A 452 10.67 4.91 11.13
C ALA A 452 11.27 4.92 9.72
N GLY A 453 10.90 3.94 8.86
CA GLY A 453 11.31 3.88 7.45
C GLY A 453 10.84 5.12 6.68
N THR A 454 9.60 5.54 6.90
CA THR A 454 9.05 6.78 6.32
C THR A 454 9.87 8.01 6.73
N LEU A 455 10.18 8.15 8.03
CA LEU A 455 11.01 9.24 8.53
C LEU A 455 12.42 9.25 7.94
N LYS A 456 13.01 8.06 7.75
CA LYS A 456 14.33 7.95 7.09
C LYS A 456 14.27 8.39 5.64
N ALA A 457 13.25 7.98 4.88
CA ALA A 457 13.05 8.42 3.50
C ALA A 457 12.91 9.95 3.41
N ILE A 458 12.13 10.55 4.33
CA ILE A 458 12.00 12.02 4.44
C ILE A 458 13.36 12.68 4.69
N ARG A 459 14.14 12.15 5.64
CA ARG A 459 15.49 12.68 5.96
C ARG A 459 16.48 12.53 4.80
N LYS A 460 16.24 11.62 3.88
CA LYS A 460 17.00 11.46 2.61
C LYS A 460 16.47 12.35 1.48
N GLY A 461 15.41 13.12 1.70
CA GLY A 461 14.88 14.10 0.75
C GLY A 461 13.58 13.68 0.03
N ALA A 462 12.95 12.55 0.37
CA ALA A 462 11.65 12.21 -0.18
C ALA A 462 10.55 13.15 0.37
N ASP A 463 9.73 13.72 -0.52
CA ASP A 463 8.61 14.60 -0.13
C ASP A 463 7.37 13.78 0.26
N VAL A 464 7.42 13.16 1.44
CA VAL A 464 6.27 12.43 2.01
C VAL A 464 5.56 13.35 3.00
N ARG A 465 4.24 13.53 2.85
CA ARG A 465 3.46 14.50 3.62
C ARG A 465 2.36 13.91 4.48
N GLY A 466 2.19 12.62 4.50
CA GLY A 466 1.22 11.95 5.37
C GLY A 466 1.34 10.45 5.36
N TYR A 467 0.76 9.85 6.43
CA TYR A 467 0.79 8.40 6.65
C TYR A 467 -0.53 7.96 7.28
N ASN A 468 -1.23 7.03 6.63
CA ASN A 468 -2.46 6.44 7.14
C ASN A 468 -2.27 4.95 7.41
N VAL A 469 -2.71 4.52 8.58
CA VAL A 469 -2.79 3.11 8.94
C VAL A 469 -3.95 2.45 8.21
N TRP A 470 -3.70 1.33 7.57
CA TRP A 470 -4.74 0.37 7.17
C TRP A 470 -4.82 -0.73 8.23
N SER A 471 -5.90 -0.81 8.95
CA SER A 471 -7.10 0.01 8.86
C SER A 471 -7.46 0.57 10.23
N LEU A 472 -8.38 1.53 10.25
CA LEU A 472 -8.88 2.04 11.53
C LEU A 472 -9.67 0.97 12.29
N PHE A 473 -10.58 0.29 11.60
CA PHE A 473 -11.42 -0.78 12.12
C PHE A 473 -11.13 -2.10 11.44
N ASP A 474 -11.40 -3.21 12.12
CA ASP A 474 -11.61 -4.46 11.39
C ASP A 474 -12.79 -4.27 10.44
N LEU A 475 -12.64 -4.81 9.24
CA LEU A 475 -13.59 -4.62 8.16
C LEU A 475 -13.60 -5.85 7.26
N TYR A 476 -14.46 -5.87 6.23
CA TYR A 476 -14.47 -6.92 5.22
C TYR A 476 -13.22 -6.81 4.34
N GLU A 477 -12.23 -7.66 4.52
CA GLU A 477 -11.01 -7.67 3.70
C GLU A 477 -11.25 -8.34 2.35
N LEU A 478 -10.77 -7.68 1.27
CA LEU A 478 -11.08 -8.07 -0.12
C LEU A 478 -10.59 -9.48 -0.49
N PHE A 479 -9.52 -9.97 0.16
CA PHE A 479 -8.97 -11.32 -0.06
C PHE A 479 -9.14 -12.26 1.14
N GLY A 480 -9.53 -11.75 2.28
CA GLY A 480 -9.57 -12.49 3.55
C GLY A 480 -10.94 -12.50 4.22
N GLY A 481 -11.91 -11.76 3.69
CA GLY A 481 -13.22 -11.59 4.32
C GLY A 481 -13.09 -11.05 5.74
N PHE A 482 -13.80 -11.65 6.68
CA PHE A 482 -13.71 -11.29 8.10
C PHE A 482 -12.63 -12.06 8.88
N LYS A 483 -11.79 -12.84 8.21
CA LYS A 483 -10.73 -13.64 8.85
C LYS A 483 -9.42 -12.86 9.06
N SER A 484 -9.26 -11.75 8.35
CA SER A 484 -8.08 -10.89 8.47
C SER A 484 -8.40 -9.67 9.31
N HIS A 485 -7.53 -9.36 10.27
CA HIS A 485 -7.77 -8.32 11.28
C HIS A 485 -6.72 -7.21 11.17
N TYR A 486 -6.98 -6.21 10.31
CA TYR A 486 -6.08 -5.06 10.12
C TYR A 486 -6.36 -3.88 11.06
N GLY A 487 -7.53 -3.85 11.72
CA GLY A 487 -8.00 -2.72 12.49
C GLY A 487 -7.12 -2.36 13.69
N LEU A 488 -6.86 -1.08 13.90
CA LEU A 488 -6.44 -0.55 15.20
C LEU A 488 -7.54 -0.79 16.24
N VAL A 489 -8.78 -0.83 15.79
CA VAL A 489 -9.98 -1.06 16.59
C VAL A 489 -10.62 -2.37 16.12
N ALA A 490 -10.74 -3.33 17.02
CA ALA A 490 -11.47 -4.56 16.77
C ALA A 490 -12.97 -4.30 16.61
N VAL A 491 -13.59 -5.02 15.68
CA VAL A 491 -15.05 -5.05 15.49
C VAL A 491 -15.55 -6.47 15.77
N ASP A 492 -16.55 -6.57 16.63
CA ASP A 492 -17.20 -7.85 16.95
C ASP A 492 -18.16 -8.22 15.81
N PHE A 493 -17.71 -9.12 14.93
CA PHE A 493 -18.50 -9.60 13.80
C PHE A 493 -19.48 -10.71 14.14
N ASP A 494 -19.38 -11.29 15.34
CA ASP A 494 -20.26 -12.38 15.79
C ASP A 494 -21.63 -11.87 16.24
N THR A 495 -21.75 -10.57 16.48
CA THR A 495 -22.99 -9.92 16.89
C THR A 495 -23.40 -8.78 15.95
N ASP A 496 -24.72 -8.54 15.83
CA ASP A 496 -25.24 -7.42 15.02
C ASP A 496 -24.87 -6.05 15.61
N GLU A 497 -24.48 -6.03 16.88
CA GLU A 497 -24.05 -4.79 17.54
C GLU A 497 -22.74 -4.23 17.00
N ARG A 498 -21.91 -5.04 16.35
CA ARG A 498 -20.62 -4.61 15.80
C ARG A 498 -19.84 -3.75 16.78
N ARG A 499 -19.65 -4.23 18.02
CA ARG A 499 -18.97 -3.45 19.07
C ARG A 499 -17.55 -3.11 18.68
N ARG A 500 -17.12 -1.89 19.01
CA ARG A 500 -15.76 -1.38 18.77
C ARG A 500 -14.93 -1.54 20.03
N GLN A 501 -13.75 -2.15 19.92
CA GLN A 501 -12.79 -2.33 21.00
C GLN A 501 -11.39 -1.91 20.55
N PRO A 502 -10.87 -0.77 21.06
CA PRO A 502 -9.49 -0.37 20.75
C PRO A 502 -8.49 -1.44 21.14
N ARG A 503 -7.55 -1.76 20.26
CA ARG A 503 -6.43 -2.66 20.52
C ARG A 503 -5.26 -1.94 21.20
N HIS A 504 -4.27 -2.67 21.68
CA HIS A 504 -3.02 -2.08 22.19
C HIS A 504 -2.37 -1.15 21.16
N SER A 505 -2.40 -1.51 19.87
CA SER A 505 -1.90 -0.65 18.80
C SER A 505 -2.62 0.69 18.69
N ALA A 506 -3.93 0.76 18.97
CA ALA A 506 -4.68 2.02 19.00
C ALA A 506 -4.20 2.94 20.14
N HIS A 507 -3.96 2.37 21.32
CA HIS A 507 -3.44 3.12 22.48
C HIS A 507 -2.01 3.59 22.21
N TRP A 508 -1.14 2.71 21.72
CA TRP A 508 0.22 3.05 21.33
C TRP A 508 0.24 4.17 20.26
N TYR A 509 -0.61 4.07 19.24
CA TYR A 509 -0.70 5.08 18.18
C TYR A 509 -1.19 6.42 18.73
N SER A 510 -2.17 6.39 19.63
CA SER A 510 -2.65 7.58 20.33
C SER A 510 -1.54 8.26 21.14
N ASP A 511 -0.74 7.50 21.90
CA ASP A 511 0.38 8.04 22.67
C ASP A 511 1.44 8.67 21.76
N PHE A 512 1.75 8.03 20.64
CA PHE A 512 2.65 8.57 19.62
C PHE A 512 2.11 9.89 19.05
N LEU A 513 0.84 9.94 18.61
CA LEU A 513 0.23 11.13 17.99
C LEU A 513 0.17 12.31 18.97
N LYS A 514 -0.12 12.06 20.23
CA LYS A 514 -0.18 13.07 21.29
C LYS A 514 1.19 13.48 21.82
N ASN A 515 2.27 12.95 21.22
CA ASN A 515 3.66 13.19 21.61
C ASN A 515 3.98 12.77 23.06
N ASN A 516 3.22 11.80 23.59
CA ASN A 516 3.40 11.29 24.95
C ASN A 516 4.51 10.24 25.05
N ALA A 517 4.91 9.65 23.93
CA ALA A 517 5.92 8.61 23.88
C ALA A 517 6.92 8.82 22.74
N ALA A 518 8.21 8.64 23.04
CA ALA A 518 9.22 8.46 22.00
C ALA A 518 9.27 7.00 21.58
N ILE A 519 9.44 6.75 20.29
CA ILE A 519 9.66 5.43 19.75
C ILE A 519 11.17 5.14 19.74
N GLU A 520 11.56 3.99 20.25
CA GLU A 520 12.94 3.51 20.25
C GLU A 520 13.02 2.22 19.44
N LEU A 521 13.87 2.22 18.41
CA LEU A 521 14.15 1.07 17.56
C LEU A 521 15.64 0.71 17.66
N GLU A 522 15.92 -0.50 18.08
CA GLU A 522 17.27 -1.05 17.95
C GLU A 522 17.51 -1.44 16.48
N TYR A 523 18.56 -0.86 15.89
CA TYR A 523 18.98 -1.17 14.54
C TYR A 523 20.17 -2.10 14.58
N ASP A 524 19.98 -3.33 14.10
CA ASP A 524 21.08 -4.25 13.86
C ASP A 524 21.65 -4.02 12.44
N PHE A 525 22.78 -3.33 12.35
CA PHE A 525 23.47 -3.11 11.09
C PHE A 525 24.09 -4.38 10.49
N THR A 526 24.14 -5.48 11.23
CA THR A 526 24.72 -6.74 10.74
C THR A 526 23.82 -7.42 9.70
N THR A 527 22.53 -7.15 9.70
CA THR A 527 21.59 -7.62 8.67
C THR A 527 21.83 -6.99 7.29
N LYS A 528 22.47 -5.80 7.20
CA LYS A 528 22.83 -5.18 5.91
C LYS A 528 24.01 -5.86 5.21
N ILE A 529 24.93 -6.50 5.95
CA ILE A 529 26.12 -7.14 5.37
C ILE A 529 25.75 -8.46 4.66
N SER A 530 24.70 -9.13 5.09
CA SER A 530 24.22 -10.35 4.42
C SER A 530 23.47 -10.10 3.10
N HIS A 531 22.97 -8.88 2.88
CA HIS A 531 22.28 -8.50 1.64
C HIS A 531 23.17 -7.71 0.65
N ALA A 532 24.35 -7.22 1.10
CA ALA A 532 25.30 -6.48 0.26
C ALA A 532 26.52 -7.32 -0.20
N GLN A 533 26.60 -8.59 0.18
CA GLN A 533 27.67 -9.52 -0.19
C GLN A 533 27.17 -10.83 -0.83
N ILE A 534 26.02 -10.80 -1.52
CA ILE A 534 25.65 -11.93 -2.39
C ILE A 534 25.17 -11.38 -3.72
#